data_8bab646df8220fd1e5603840426dd578
#
_entry.id   8bab646df8220fd1e5603840426dd578
#
_cell.length_a   1.000
_cell.length_b   1.000
_cell.length_c   1.000
_cell.angle_alpha   90.00
_cell.angle_beta   90.00
_cell.angle_gamma   90.00
#
_symmetry.space_group_name_H-M   'P 1'
#
loop_
_entity.id
_entity.type
_entity.pdbx_description
1 polymer ?
#
loop_
_entity_poly.entity_id
_entity_poly.type
_entity_poly.pdbx_seq_one_letter_code
_entity_poly.pdbx_strand_id
1 'polypeptide(L)'
;KTVKEEEKLKAQARTRALRLLDRRTDETMTFEQLGIDALLVDEAHAYKKLGFTTNLQNIKGIDPAASQRAQSMRLKTSYILANKQNKNVVFATGTPISNTMAEMWTFLRYLLPKHELEQYEIADFDSFANNFGNIEESAEFATNGKFRVVERFASYSNVPELLAIWKKVAHTVLT
;
A
#
# COMPACT_ATOMS: atom_id res chain seq x y z
N LYS A 1 -22.40 1.38 7.03
CA LYS A 1 -22.50 0.62 5.75
C LYS A 1 -23.73 -0.27 5.84
N THR A 2 -24.61 -0.22 4.83
CA THR A 2 -25.81 -1.06 4.80
C THR A 2 -25.43 -2.50 4.53
N VAL A 3 -26.15 -3.46 5.13
CA VAL A 3 -25.97 -4.91 4.92
C VAL A 3 -25.89 -5.27 3.43
N LYS A 4 -26.63 -4.56 2.57
CA LYS A 4 -26.58 -4.70 1.11
C LYS A 4 -25.22 -4.35 0.47
N GLU A 5 -24.47 -3.39 1.03
CA GLU A 5 -23.13 -3.03 0.52
C GLU A 5 -22.09 -4.07 0.88
N GLU A 6 -22.20 -4.67 2.07
CA GLU A 6 -21.32 -5.76 2.47
C GLU A 6 -21.57 -7.04 1.66
N GLU A 7 -22.82 -7.38 1.38
CA GLU A 7 -23.16 -8.50 0.50
C GLU A 7 -22.66 -8.29 -0.91
N LYS A 8 -22.77 -7.08 -1.46
CA LYS A 8 -22.24 -6.73 -2.78
C LYS A 8 -20.73 -6.87 -2.84
N LEU A 9 -20.01 -6.41 -1.82
CA LEU A 9 -18.56 -6.54 -1.71
C LEU A 9 -18.12 -8.01 -1.59
N LYS A 10 -18.82 -8.80 -0.78
CA LYS A 10 -18.58 -10.26 -0.65
C LYS A 10 -18.84 -10.99 -1.97
N ALA A 11 -19.92 -10.66 -2.68
CA ALA A 11 -20.24 -11.24 -3.98
C ALA A 11 -19.18 -10.87 -5.04
N GLN A 12 -18.72 -9.62 -5.07
CA GLN A 12 -17.64 -9.19 -5.98
C GLN A 12 -16.31 -9.88 -5.67
N ALA A 13 -15.96 -10.01 -4.38
CA ALA A 13 -14.75 -10.72 -3.96
C ALA A 13 -14.83 -12.21 -4.34
N ARG A 14 -15.99 -12.85 -4.16
CA ARG A 14 -16.22 -14.24 -4.55
C ARG A 14 -16.13 -14.45 -6.07
N THR A 15 -16.75 -13.58 -6.86
CA THR A 15 -16.68 -13.63 -8.33
C THR A 15 -15.24 -13.42 -8.82
N ARG A 16 -14.49 -12.52 -8.16
CA ARG A 16 -13.07 -12.27 -8.48
C ARG A 16 -12.19 -13.47 -8.13
N ALA A 17 -12.43 -14.11 -6.98
CA ALA A 17 -11.75 -15.34 -6.58
C ALA A 17 -12.05 -16.50 -7.55
N LEU A 18 -13.30 -16.68 -7.96
CA LEU A 18 -13.70 -17.70 -8.95
C LEU A 18 -13.03 -17.46 -10.31
N ARG A 19 -12.96 -16.23 -10.80
CA ARG A 19 -12.25 -15.90 -12.04
C ARG A 19 -10.74 -16.16 -11.96
N LEU A 20 -10.14 -15.98 -10.78
CA LEU A 20 -8.72 -16.30 -10.55
C LEU A 20 -8.50 -17.81 -10.51
N LEU A 21 -9.47 -18.59 -10.02
CA LEU A 21 -9.44 -20.05 -10.03
C LEU A 21 -9.67 -20.62 -11.44
N ASP A 22 -10.58 -20.04 -12.22
CA ASP A 22 -10.89 -20.46 -13.59
C ASP A 22 -9.74 -20.21 -14.58
N ARG A 23 -8.91 -19.18 -14.34
CA ARG A 23 -7.66 -18.94 -15.07
C ARG A 23 -6.55 -19.97 -14.80
N ARG A 24 -6.76 -20.89 -13.85
CA ARG A 24 -5.77 -21.93 -13.48
C ARG A 24 -5.78 -23.18 -14.35
N THR A 25 -6.54 -23.19 -15.43
CA THR A 25 -6.59 -24.33 -16.36
C THR A 25 -5.41 -24.40 -17.34
N ASP A 26 -4.52 -23.38 -17.36
CA ASP A 26 -3.24 -23.50 -18.03
C ASP A 26 -2.21 -24.12 -17.06
N GLU A 27 -1.46 -25.12 -17.53
CA GLU A 27 -0.37 -25.83 -16.81
C GLU A 27 0.83 -24.93 -16.43
N THR A 28 0.57 -23.70 -16.05
CA THR A 28 1.62 -22.74 -15.62
C THR A 28 1.99 -22.98 -14.17
N MET A 29 3.26 -23.22 -13.92
CA MET A 29 3.81 -23.33 -12.56
C MET A 29 3.39 -22.13 -11.72
N THR A 30 2.90 -22.40 -10.50
CA THR A 30 2.61 -21.32 -9.55
C THR A 30 3.90 -20.71 -8.99
N PHE A 31 3.82 -19.50 -8.44
CA PHE A 31 4.98 -18.84 -7.85
C PHE A 31 5.63 -19.70 -6.74
N GLU A 32 4.82 -20.41 -5.97
CA GLU A 32 5.25 -21.30 -4.90
C GLU A 32 6.02 -22.52 -5.45
N GLN A 33 5.61 -23.05 -6.59
CA GLN A 33 6.26 -24.20 -7.24
C GLN A 33 7.61 -23.84 -7.87
N LEU A 34 7.87 -22.55 -8.13
CA LEU A 34 9.14 -22.10 -8.68
C LEU A 34 10.30 -22.20 -7.68
N GLY A 35 10.04 -22.42 -6.38
CA GLY A 35 11.06 -22.55 -5.35
C GLY A 35 11.91 -21.29 -5.16
N ILE A 36 11.33 -20.11 -5.35
CA ILE A 36 12.04 -18.83 -5.24
C ILE A 36 12.33 -18.52 -3.78
N ASP A 37 13.59 -18.29 -3.46
CA ASP A 37 14.06 -18.00 -2.12
C ASP A 37 14.27 -16.52 -1.82
N ALA A 38 14.45 -15.70 -2.84
CA ALA A 38 14.65 -14.26 -2.71
C ALA A 38 13.95 -13.50 -3.84
N LEU A 39 13.53 -12.29 -3.55
CA LEU A 39 12.88 -11.40 -4.50
C LEU A 39 13.58 -10.05 -4.51
N LEU A 40 14.28 -9.74 -5.60
CA LEU A 40 14.89 -8.45 -5.85
C LEU A 40 14.07 -7.72 -6.91
N VAL A 41 13.57 -6.55 -6.56
CA VAL A 41 12.67 -5.78 -7.41
C VAL A 41 13.31 -4.44 -7.71
N ASP A 42 13.70 -4.27 -8.95
CA ASP A 42 14.13 -2.98 -9.46
C ASP A 42 12.90 -2.15 -9.89
N GLU A 43 13.07 -0.84 -9.91
CA GLU A 43 12.00 0.12 -10.22
C GLU A 43 10.72 -0.12 -9.38
N ALA A 44 10.90 -0.35 -8.08
CA ALA A 44 9.83 -0.71 -7.16
C ALA A 44 8.70 0.32 -7.09
N HIS A 45 8.93 1.56 -7.55
CA HIS A 45 7.90 2.59 -7.68
C HIS A 45 6.73 2.15 -8.58
N ALA A 46 6.94 1.18 -9.49
CA ALA A 46 5.87 0.61 -10.32
C ALA A 46 4.78 -0.13 -9.51
N TYR A 47 5.02 -0.43 -8.23
CA TYR A 47 4.13 -1.18 -7.35
C TYR A 47 3.47 -0.33 -6.26
N LYS A 48 3.60 0.99 -6.31
CA LYS A 48 3.05 1.92 -5.32
C LYS A 48 1.52 1.88 -5.18
N LYS A 49 0.78 1.51 -6.24
CA LYS A 49 -0.68 1.40 -6.22
C LYS A 49 -1.15 0.09 -5.60
N LEU A 50 -0.78 -0.14 -4.36
CA LEU A 50 -1.28 -1.24 -3.55
C LEU A 50 -2.54 -0.76 -2.82
N GLY A 51 -3.71 -1.17 -3.28
CA GLY A 51 -4.98 -0.72 -2.73
C GLY A 51 -5.14 -0.96 -1.22
N PHE A 52 -5.90 -0.11 -0.60
CA PHE A 52 -6.24 -0.16 0.82
C PHE A 52 -7.67 0.33 1.05
N THR A 53 -8.19 0.07 2.24
CA THR A 53 -9.46 0.63 2.71
C THR A 53 -9.18 1.80 3.63
N THR A 54 -9.99 2.85 3.55
CA THR A 54 -9.88 4.02 4.41
C THR A 54 -11.25 4.65 4.63
N ASN A 55 -11.45 5.23 5.81
CA ASN A 55 -12.59 6.07 6.12
C ASN A 55 -12.35 7.53 5.72
N LEU A 56 -11.10 7.89 5.42
CA LEU A 56 -10.69 9.22 4.95
C LEU A 56 -11.09 9.40 3.49
N GLN A 57 -12.31 9.89 3.27
CA GLN A 57 -12.87 10.10 1.93
C GLN A 57 -12.66 11.53 1.47
N ASN A 58 -12.46 11.72 0.17
CA ASN A 58 -12.30 13.03 -0.48
C ASN A 58 -11.06 13.85 -0.04
N ILE A 59 -10.06 13.20 0.57
CA ILE A 59 -8.81 13.87 0.95
C ILE A 59 -7.83 13.76 -0.21
N LYS A 60 -7.33 14.89 -0.69
CA LYS A 60 -6.27 14.92 -1.72
C LYS A 60 -4.97 14.34 -1.18
N GLY A 61 -4.26 13.59 -2.04
CA GLY A 61 -3.02 12.92 -1.65
C GLY A 61 -3.24 11.52 -1.06
N ILE A 62 -4.50 11.06 -1.01
CA ILE A 62 -4.86 9.69 -0.66
C ILE A 62 -5.50 9.03 -1.89
N ASP A 63 -4.83 8.01 -2.43
CA ASP A 63 -5.35 7.21 -3.56
C ASP A 63 -5.47 5.75 -3.13
N PRO A 64 -6.67 5.29 -2.74
CA PRO A 64 -6.89 3.90 -2.32
C PRO A 64 -6.97 2.92 -3.49
N ALA A 65 -6.83 3.39 -4.74
CA ALA A 65 -6.95 2.54 -5.91
C ALA A 65 -5.89 1.44 -5.95
N ALA A 66 -6.31 0.27 -6.40
CA ALA A 66 -5.46 -0.91 -6.48
C ALA A 66 -5.11 -1.25 -7.93
N SER A 67 -3.82 -1.51 -8.21
CA SER A 67 -3.42 -2.18 -9.45
C SER A 67 -3.27 -3.70 -9.23
N GLN A 68 -3.63 -4.49 -10.24
CA GLN A 68 -3.44 -5.94 -10.18
C GLN A 68 -1.97 -6.32 -10.00
N ARG A 69 -1.07 -5.56 -10.64
CA ARG A 69 0.38 -5.75 -10.54
C ARG A 69 0.87 -5.58 -9.09
N ALA A 70 0.44 -4.52 -8.40
CA ALA A 70 0.82 -4.30 -7.01
C ALA A 70 0.23 -5.36 -6.07
N GLN A 71 -1.02 -5.78 -6.30
CA GLN A 71 -1.63 -6.87 -5.52
C GLN A 71 -0.89 -8.20 -5.72
N SER A 72 -0.52 -8.56 -6.97
CA SER A 72 0.27 -9.75 -7.25
C SER A 72 1.66 -9.68 -6.57
N MET A 73 2.32 -8.52 -6.61
CA MET A 73 3.59 -8.31 -5.92
C MET A 73 3.43 -8.49 -4.40
N ARG A 74 2.35 -7.97 -3.81
CA ARG A 74 2.08 -8.13 -2.38
C ARG A 74 1.95 -9.59 -1.96
N LEU A 75 1.28 -10.42 -2.76
CA LEU A 75 1.18 -11.85 -2.49
C LEU A 75 2.55 -12.53 -2.52
N LYS A 76 3.37 -12.23 -3.53
CA LYS A 76 4.73 -12.77 -3.67
C LYS A 76 5.65 -12.36 -2.53
N THR A 77 5.66 -11.08 -2.17
CA THR A 77 6.46 -10.58 -1.04
C THR A 77 6.02 -11.20 0.27
N SER A 78 4.70 -11.31 0.52
CA SER A 78 4.16 -11.94 1.72
C SER A 78 4.57 -13.41 1.84
N TYR A 79 4.56 -14.14 0.72
CA TYR A 79 4.99 -15.54 0.68
C TYR A 79 6.48 -15.68 1.04
N ILE A 80 7.36 -14.87 0.44
CA ILE A 80 8.79 -14.92 0.73
C ILE A 80 9.06 -14.54 2.19
N LEU A 81 8.49 -13.43 2.69
CA LEU A 81 8.69 -12.98 4.07
C LEU A 81 8.23 -14.03 5.07
N ALA A 82 7.08 -14.66 4.86
CA ALA A 82 6.57 -15.71 5.75
C ALA A 82 7.49 -16.95 5.79
N ASN A 83 8.07 -17.33 4.64
CA ASN A 83 8.90 -18.54 4.54
C ASN A 83 10.39 -18.29 4.87
N LYS A 84 10.85 -17.03 4.88
CA LYS A 84 12.27 -16.67 5.06
C LYS A 84 12.51 -15.75 6.27
N GLN A 85 11.75 -15.92 7.34
CA GLN A 85 11.93 -15.16 8.58
C GLN A 85 11.97 -13.64 8.38
N ASN A 86 11.05 -13.12 7.57
CA ASN A 86 10.94 -11.71 7.20
C ASN A 86 12.17 -11.15 6.45
N LYS A 87 12.86 -11.98 5.68
CA LYS A 87 14.05 -11.61 4.89
C LYS A 87 13.85 -11.92 3.42
N ASN A 88 14.89 -11.62 2.63
CA ASN A 88 15.02 -11.99 1.22
C ASN A 88 14.05 -11.25 0.26
N VAL A 89 13.54 -10.09 0.67
CA VAL A 89 12.82 -9.17 -0.23
C VAL A 89 13.58 -7.84 -0.26
N VAL A 90 13.99 -7.42 -1.44
CA VAL A 90 14.69 -6.15 -1.66
C VAL A 90 13.97 -5.37 -2.74
N PHE A 91 13.63 -4.14 -2.45
CA PHE A 91 13.07 -3.17 -3.39
C PHE A 91 14.09 -2.06 -3.65
N ALA A 92 14.42 -1.82 -4.91
CA ALA A 92 15.27 -0.71 -5.34
C ALA A 92 14.42 0.32 -6.12
N THR A 93 14.58 1.60 -5.81
CA THR A 93 13.92 2.69 -6.55
C THR A 93 14.58 4.03 -6.22
N GLY A 94 14.72 4.90 -7.22
CA GLY A 94 15.13 6.29 -7.03
C GLY A 94 14.00 7.22 -6.52
N THR A 95 12.73 6.77 -6.57
CA THR A 95 11.56 7.59 -6.23
C THR A 95 10.59 6.83 -5.32
N PRO A 96 10.98 6.52 -4.06
CA PRO A 96 10.12 5.79 -3.15
C PRO A 96 8.80 6.54 -2.86
N ILE A 97 8.87 7.86 -2.76
CA ILE A 97 7.71 8.73 -2.53
C ILE A 97 7.75 9.83 -3.60
N SER A 98 6.71 9.94 -4.42
CA SER A 98 6.66 10.93 -5.51
C SER A 98 5.33 11.67 -5.62
N ASN A 99 4.20 10.98 -5.51
CA ASN A 99 2.88 11.53 -5.80
C ASN A 99 2.02 11.73 -4.56
N THR A 100 2.06 10.76 -3.66
CA THR A 100 1.24 10.78 -2.45
C THR A 100 2.03 10.32 -1.23
N MET A 101 1.69 10.88 -0.08
CA MET A 101 2.31 10.48 1.18
C MET A 101 1.93 9.04 1.59
N ALA A 102 0.80 8.52 1.09
CA ALA A 102 0.39 7.13 1.28
C ALA A 102 1.37 6.10 0.68
N GLU A 103 2.25 6.54 -0.25
CA GLU A 103 3.24 5.65 -0.87
C GLU A 103 4.24 5.09 0.15
N MET A 104 4.61 5.89 1.16
CA MET A 104 5.50 5.41 2.22
C MET A 104 4.88 4.25 3.00
N TRP A 105 3.61 4.38 3.41
CA TRP A 105 2.90 3.30 4.07
C TRP A 105 2.78 2.04 3.19
N THR A 106 2.61 2.23 1.88
CA THR A 106 2.58 1.14 0.92
C THR A 106 3.90 0.34 0.93
N PHE A 107 5.05 1.01 0.95
CA PHE A 107 6.34 0.32 1.05
C PHE A 107 6.53 -0.37 2.40
N LEU A 108 6.12 0.24 3.50
CA LEU A 108 6.13 -0.41 4.82
C LEU A 108 5.31 -1.70 4.80
N ARG A 109 4.14 -1.71 4.15
CA ARG A 109 3.33 -2.91 3.97
C ARG A 109 4.00 -4.02 3.16
N TYR A 110 4.85 -3.69 2.20
CA TYR A 110 5.59 -4.68 1.43
C TYR A 110 6.72 -5.32 2.25
N LEU A 111 7.39 -4.55 3.09
CA LEU A 111 8.66 -4.89 3.69
C LEU A 111 8.55 -5.30 5.16
N LEU A 112 7.52 -4.83 5.87
CA LEU A 112 7.25 -5.22 7.25
C LEU A 112 6.17 -6.31 7.32
N PRO A 113 6.34 -7.29 8.20
CA PRO A 113 5.30 -8.26 8.52
C PRO A 113 4.14 -7.58 9.28
N LYS A 114 2.97 -8.21 9.21
CA LYS A 114 1.74 -7.62 9.78
C LYS A 114 1.87 -7.33 11.29
N HIS A 115 2.48 -8.22 12.05
CA HIS A 115 2.64 -8.05 13.50
C HIS A 115 3.52 -6.85 13.86
N GLU A 116 4.52 -6.50 13.05
CA GLU A 116 5.32 -5.31 13.27
C GLU A 116 4.54 -4.03 12.96
N LEU A 117 3.72 -4.03 11.89
CA LEU A 117 2.80 -2.92 11.61
C LEU A 117 1.80 -2.71 12.76
N GLU A 118 1.33 -3.80 13.37
CA GLU A 118 0.45 -3.75 14.56
C GLU A 118 1.19 -3.19 15.78
N GLN A 119 2.45 -3.56 16.02
CA GLN A 119 3.27 -3.01 17.11
C GLN A 119 3.53 -1.51 16.98
N TYR A 120 3.62 -0.99 15.74
CA TYR A 120 3.77 0.44 15.48
C TYR A 120 2.43 1.18 15.37
N GLU A 121 1.31 0.48 15.65
CA GLU A 121 -0.04 1.05 15.53
C GLU A 121 -0.35 1.61 14.13
N ILE A 122 0.20 0.99 13.08
CA ILE A 122 0.00 1.35 11.67
C ILE A 122 -0.48 0.16 10.82
N ALA A 123 -1.28 -0.71 11.42
CA ALA A 123 -1.79 -1.91 10.75
C ALA A 123 -2.70 -1.61 9.56
N ASP A 124 -3.42 -0.51 9.62
CA ASP A 124 -4.27 0.02 8.56
C ASP A 124 -3.87 1.47 8.19
N PHE A 125 -4.42 1.94 7.06
CA PHE A 125 -4.06 3.28 6.57
C PHE A 125 -4.57 4.41 7.47
N ASP A 126 -5.74 4.25 8.05
CA ASP A 126 -6.34 5.29 8.88
C ASP A 126 -5.49 5.50 10.16
N SER A 127 -5.01 4.40 10.76
CA SER A 127 -4.07 4.46 11.89
C SER A 127 -2.74 5.12 11.49
N PHE A 128 -2.17 4.77 10.32
CA PHE A 128 -0.97 5.41 9.81
C PHE A 128 -1.18 6.92 9.58
N ALA A 129 -2.28 7.30 8.97
CA ALA A 129 -2.61 8.70 8.70
C ALA A 129 -2.84 9.49 9.98
N ASN A 130 -3.46 8.89 11.00
CA ASN A 130 -3.68 9.54 12.30
C ASN A 130 -2.36 9.75 13.07
N ASN A 131 -1.42 8.79 13.00
CA ASN A 131 -0.15 8.87 13.73
C ASN A 131 0.87 9.77 13.03
N PHE A 132 0.87 9.77 11.69
CA PHE A 132 1.94 10.38 10.90
C PHE A 132 1.45 11.38 9.85
N GLY A 133 0.14 11.56 9.69
CA GLY A 133 -0.44 12.45 8.71
C GLY A 133 -0.86 13.79 9.30
N ASN A 134 -0.60 14.85 8.56
CA ASN A 134 -1.17 16.17 8.84
C ASN A 134 -2.14 16.50 7.70
N ILE A 135 -3.43 16.56 8.03
CA ILE A 135 -4.49 16.88 7.08
C ILE A 135 -4.84 18.36 7.27
N GLU A 136 -4.69 19.13 6.21
CA GLU A 136 -4.96 20.55 6.19
C GLU A 136 -6.10 20.89 5.24
N GLU A 137 -6.93 21.85 5.65
CA GLU A 137 -7.93 22.45 4.77
C GLU A 137 -7.31 23.52 3.89
N SER A 138 -7.56 23.47 2.62
CA SER A 138 -7.15 24.50 1.66
C SER A 138 -8.31 24.95 0.79
N ALA A 139 -8.42 26.26 0.54
CA ALA A 139 -9.37 26.79 -0.42
C ALA A 139 -8.78 26.68 -1.83
N GLU A 140 -9.45 25.94 -2.70
CA GLU A 140 -9.06 25.82 -4.10
C GLU A 140 -10.08 26.46 -5.03
N PHE A 141 -9.56 27.04 -6.11
CA PHE A 141 -10.40 27.60 -7.17
C PHE A 141 -10.86 26.45 -8.09
N ALA A 142 -12.15 26.18 -8.09
CA ALA A 142 -12.71 25.16 -8.94
C ALA A 142 -12.89 25.68 -10.38
N THR A 143 -12.90 24.77 -11.36
CA THR A 143 -13.07 25.10 -12.79
C THR A 143 -14.36 25.86 -13.12
N ASN A 144 -15.34 25.82 -12.23
CA ASN A 144 -16.58 26.57 -12.33
C ASN A 144 -16.52 28.00 -11.76
N GLY A 145 -15.33 28.51 -11.45
CA GLY A 145 -15.11 29.84 -10.90
C GLY A 145 -15.48 30.04 -9.43
N LYS A 146 -15.78 28.96 -8.69
CA LYS A 146 -16.12 29.04 -7.25
C LYS A 146 -14.97 28.49 -6.40
N PHE A 147 -14.80 29.06 -5.21
CA PHE A 147 -13.93 28.46 -4.19
C PHE A 147 -14.61 27.23 -3.60
N ARG A 148 -13.80 26.18 -3.37
CA ARG A 148 -14.18 25.02 -2.57
C ARG A 148 -13.12 24.76 -1.54
N VAL A 149 -13.51 24.36 -0.34
CA VAL A 149 -12.63 23.85 0.67
C VAL A 149 -12.31 22.39 0.35
N VAL A 150 -11.04 22.05 0.35
CA VAL A 150 -10.55 20.70 0.08
C VAL A 150 -9.59 20.31 1.20
N GLU A 151 -9.83 19.16 1.78
CA GLU A 151 -8.87 18.53 2.69
C GLU A 151 -7.74 17.88 1.90
N ARG A 152 -6.52 18.03 2.40
CA ARG A 152 -5.31 17.47 1.79
C ARG A 152 -4.43 16.83 2.85
N PHE A 153 -3.90 15.66 2.55
CA PHE A 153 -2.79 15.09 3.29
C PHE A 153 -1.52 15.88 2.92
N ALA A 154 -1.21 16.90 3.73
CA ALA A 154 -0.28 17.97 3.36
C ALA A 154 1.17 17.65 3.73
N SER A 155 1.39 17.11 4.91
CA SER A 155 2.73 16.86 5.45
C SER A 155 2.73 15.66 6.41
N TYR A 156 3.92 15.18 6.76
CA TYR A 156 4.07 14.21 7.84
C TYR A 156 4.17 14.91 9.18
N SER A 157 3.47 14.38 10.17
CA SER A 157 3.67 14.64 11.60
C SER A 157 4.57 13.56 12.20
N ASN A 158 5.05 13.77 13.43
CA ASN A 158 5.88 12.79 14.16
C ASN A 158 7.02 12.16 13.32
N VAL A 159 7.68 13.00 12.53
CA VAL A 159 8.70 12.57 11.55
C VAL A 159 9.85 11.76 12.17
N PRO A 160 10.36 12.07 13.39
CA PRO A 160 11.44 11.27 13.99
C PRO A 160 11.06 9.80 14.17
N GLU A 161 9.86 9.51 14.64
CA GLU A 161 9.37 8.15 14.85
C GLU A 161 9.12 7.44 13.52
N LEU A 162 8.49 8.12 12.57
CA LEU A 162 8.28 7.60 11.22
C LEU A 162 9.61 7.23 10.55
N LEU A 163 10.63 8.07 10.68
CA LEU A 163 11.97 7.79 10.15
C LEU A 163 12.66 6.64 10.89
N ALA A 164 12.41 6.47 12.18
CA ALA A 164 12.93 5.33 12.93
C ALA A 164 12.34 4.00 12.41
N ILE A 165 11.05 3.98 12.11
CA ILE A 165 10.39 2.82 11.47
C ILE A 165 10.94 2.60 10.05
N TRP A 166 11.04 3.67 9.26
CA TRP A 166 11.53 3.60 7.87
C TRP A 166 12.96 3.05 7.80
N LYS A 167 13.86 3.50 8.66
CA LYS A 167 15.26 3.05 8.70
C LYS A 167 15.42 1.57 9.02
N LYS A 168 14.42 0.88 9.57
CA LYS A 168 14.49 -0.57 9.78
C LYS A 168 14.39 -1.36 8.47
N VAL A 169 13.75 -0.81 7.45
CA VAL A 169 13.51 -1.47 6.17
C VAL A 169 14.14 -0.77 4.97
N ALA A 170 14.60 0.46 5.13
CA ALA A 170 15.13 1.27 4.04
C ALA A 170 16.55 1.76 4.30
N HIS A 171 17.40 1.63 3.29
CA HIS A 171 18.70 2.29 3.20
C HIS A 171 18.61 3.39 2.13
N THR A 172 18.83 4.64 2.51
CA THR A 172 18.75 5.78 1.61
C THR A 172 20.15 6.31 1.31
N VAL A 173 20.51 6.35 0.03
CA VAL A 173 21.72 6.99 -0.46
C VAL A 173 21.31 8.32 -1.08
N LEU A 174 21.87 9.41 -0.56
CA LEU A 174 21.71 10.75 -1.14
C LEU A 174 22.89 10.99 -2.10
N THR A 175 22.59 11.33 -3.33
CA THR A 175 23.56 11.75 -4.34
C THR A 175 23.63 13.24 -4.45
#